data_e5f28b66c4ff7dfe1d93ccd136bf6e62
#
_entry.id   e5f28b66c4ff7dfe1d93ccd136bf6e62
#
_cell.length_a   1.000
_cell.length_b   1.000
_cell.length_c   1.000
_cell.angle_alpha   90.00
_cell.angle_beta   90.00
_cell.angle_gamma   90.00
#
_symmetry.space_group_name_H-M   'P 1'
#
loop_
_entity.id
_entity.type
_entity.pdbx_description
1 polymer ?
#
loop_
_entity_poly.entity_id
_entity_poly.type
_entity_poly.pdbx_seq_one_letter_code
_entity_poly.pdbx_strand_id
1 'polypeptide(L)'
;MKKAFSFICVGLMALSCTGERAGDLVSQDFAFADQQLRYALTETENVRISLGKTPEELPSPRNIQSDGSLRLVRAKDWCSGFFPGELWYMYEYTKDDFWKKKAEFQTELLEPLKSYKGTHDLGFMLYCSYGNGYRMEQSDKYKQVLLEGANSLASRFNPVVGCIRSWDHNGDIWQYPVIIDNMMNLEFLFWATKASGDSTFYKIAVTHADNTMKNNFRKDYSSYHVIDYDTITGNVRNKHTHQGYCLLYT
;
A
#
# COMPACT_ATOMS: atom_id res chain seq x y z
N MET A 1 42.99 27.54 -65.32
CA MET A 1 42.13 27.92 -64.16
C MET A 1 41.52 26.62 -63.58
N LYS A 2 42.16 26.09 -62.53
CA LYS A 2 41.65 24.85 -61.80
C LYS A 2 40.98 25.35 -60.54
N LYS A 3 39.66 25.13 -60.40
CA LYS A 3 38.84 25.38 -59.16
C LYS A 3 39.08 24.21 -58.25
N ALA A 4 39.63 24.44 -57.06
CA ALA A 4 39.70 23.50 -55.98
C ALA A 4 38.36 23.53 -55.20
N PHE A 5 37.70 22.38 -55.07
CA PHE A 5 36.54 22.17 -54.21
C PHE A 5 37.08 21.73 -52.84
N SER A 6 36.87 22.59 -51.83
CA SER A 6 37.16 22.26 -50.45
C SER A 6 35.96 21.51 -49.86
N PHE A 7 36.16 20.25 -49.52
CA PHE A 7 35.17 19.47 -48.74
C PHE A 7 35.31 19.81 -47.26
N ILE A 8 34.33 20.48 -46.70
CA ILE A 8 34.21 20.65 -45.27
C ILE A 8 33.52 19.40 -44.71
N CYS A 9 34.28 18.52 -44.06
CA CYS A 9 33.72 17.45 -43.24
C CYS A 9 33.13 18.04 -41.95
N VAL A 10 31.84 18.18 -41.90
CA VAL A 10 31.11 18.44 -40.63
C VAL A 10 31.10 17.14 -39.85
N GLY A 11 31.98 17.01 -38.88
CA GLY A 11 31.95 15.92 -37.91
C GLY A 11 30.71 16.09 -37.02
N LEU A 12 29.69 15.26 -37.21
CA LEU A 12 28.66 15.07 -36.20
C LEU A 12 29.33 14.45 -34.97
N MET A 13 29.62 15.24 -33.94
CA MET A 13 29.82 14.74 -32.60
C MET A 13 28.47 14.20 -32.10
N ALA A 14 28.28 12.91 -32.18
CA ALA A 14 27.25 12.23 -31.40
C ALA A 14 27.62 12.44 -29.92
N LEU A 15 26.98 13.40 -29.27
CA LEU A 15 26.90 13.47 -27.82
C LEU A 15 26.14 12.19 -27.36
N SER A 16 26.94 11.15 -27.13
CA SER A 16 26.46 10.00 -26.37
C SER A 16 26.15 10.54 -24.96
N CYS A 17 24.88 10.81 -24.70
CA CYS A 17 24.42 10.87 -23.32
C CYS A 17 24.75 9.52 -22.70
N THR A 18 25.80 9.48 -21.89
CA THR A 18 26.09 8.41 -20.95
C THR A 18 25.07 8.55 -19.82
N GLY A 19 23.79 8.34 -20.15
CA GLY A 19 22.80 8.06 -19.13
C GLY A 19 23.24 6.76 -18.47
N GLU A 20 23.48 6.77 -17.17
CA GLU A 20 23.54 5.54 -16.40
C GLU A 20 22.40 4.65 -16.89
N ARG A 21 22.73 3.42 -17.27
CA ARG A 21 21.71 2.52 -17.78
C ARG A 21 20.71 2.33 -16.65
N ALA A 22 19.42 2.41 -16.95
CA ALA A 22 18.38 2.26 -15.92
C ALA A 22 18.58 0.99 -15.06
N GLY A 23 19.21 -0.06 -15.62
CA GLY A 23 19.61 -1.25 -14.88
C GLY A 23 20.68 -1.00 -13.80
N ASP A 24 21.59 -0.04 -14.00
CA ASP A 24 22.62 0.28 -13.01
C ASP A 24 22.00 1.03 -11.82
N LEU A 25 21.04 1.92 -12.06
CA LEU A 25 20.31 2.62 -11.01
C LEU A 25 19.47 1.66 -10.17
N VAL A 26 18.70 0.79 -10.79
CA VAL A 26 17.89 -0.23 -10.09
C VAL A 26 18.78 -1.12 -9.23
N SER A 27 19.94 -1.55 -9.74
CA SER A 27 20.89 -2.36 -8.98
C SER A 27 21.44 -1.63 -7.75
N GLN A 28 21.76 -0.34 -7.89
CA GLN A 28 22.24 0.49 -6.77
C GLN A 28 21.15 0.67 -5.71
N ASP A 29 19.91 0.94 -6.14
CA ASP A 29 18.78 1.11 -5.23
C ASP A 29 18.48 -0.17 -4.43
N PHE A 30 18.49 -1.34 -5.09
CA PHE A 30 18.31 -2.61 -4.41
C PHE A 30 19.49 -2.96 -3.48
N ALA A 31 20.72 -2.62 -3.84
CA ALA A 31 21.87 -2.81 -2.96
C ALA A 31 21.79 -1.91 -1.71
N PHE A 32 21.30 -0.67 -1.87
CA PHE A 32 21.04 0.22 -0.75
C PHE A 32 19.89 -0.33 0.12
N ALA A 33 18.78 -0.75 -0.49
CA ALA A 33 17.63 -1.34 0.21
C ALA A 33 18.02 -2.59 1.01
N ASP A 34 18.89 -3.46 0.46
CA ASP A 34 19.41 -4.63 1.17
C ASP A 34 20.06 -4.24 2.51
N GLN A 35 20.94 -3.25 2.50
CA GLN A 35 21.61 -2.78 3.70
C GLN A 35 20.63 -2.20 4.72
N GLN A 36 19.70 -1.36 4.26
CA GLN A 36 18.72 -0.71 5.14
C GLN A 36 17.75 -1.73 5.75
N LEU A 37 17.26 -2.68 4.98
CA LEU A 37 16.32 -3.68 5.46
C LEU A 37 16.98 -4.71 6.39
N ARG A 38 18.25 -5.10 6.20
CA ARG A 38 18.99 -5.90 7.16
C ARG A 38 19.16 -5.16 8.48
N TYR A 39 19.48 -3.88 8.43
CA TYR A 39 19.54 -3.03 9.62
C TYR A 39 18.17 -2.95 10.29
N ALA A 40 17.09 -2.67 9.54
CA ALA A 40 15.73 -2.59 10.05
C ALA A 40 15.26 -3.89 10.71
N LEU A 41 15.61 -5.07 10.15
CA LEU A 41 15.32 -6.37 10.76
C LEU A 41 16.03 -6.53 12.12
N THR A 42 17.31 -6.14 12.19
CA THR A 42 18.10 -6.21 13.41
C THR A 42 17.56 -5.28 14.49
N GLU A 43 17.31 -4.01 14.13
CA GLU A 43 16.77 -3.02 15.07
C GLU A 43 15.35 -3.36 15.52
N THR A 44 14.52 -3.91 14.65
CA THR A 44 13.18 -4.38 15.03
C THR A 44 13.26 -5.44 16.12
N GLU A 45 14.20 -6.37 16.02
CA GLU A 45 14.38 -7.42 17.03
C GLU A 45 14.97 -6.84 18.33
N ASN A 46 15.99 -5.97 18.25
CA ASN A 46 16.58 -5.30 19.40
C ASN A 46 15.53 -4.52 20.21
N VAL A 47 14.67 -3.77 19.53
CA VAL A 47 13.59 -3.02 20.19
C VAL A 47 12.56 -3.96 20.82
N ARG A 48 12.18 -5.05 20.17
CA ARG A 48 11.28 -6.05 20.78
C ARG A 48 11.88 -6.61 22.08
N ILE A 49 13.12 -7.04 22.04
CA ILE A 49 13.83 -7.57 23.21
C ILE A 49 13.87 -6.53 24.33
N SER A 50 14.23 -5.29 24.03
CA SER A 50 14.31 -4.21 25.02
C SER A 50 12.98 -3.90 25.69
N LEU A 51 11.87 -4.07 24.95
CA LEU A 51 10.52 -3.86 25.45
C LEU A 51 9.90 -5.12 26.09
N GLY A 52 10.58 -6.27 26.07
CA GLY A 52 10.03 -7.55 26.52
C GLY A 52 8.81 -7.98 25.69
N LYS A 53 8.79 -7.68 24.38
CA LYS A 53 7.68 -7.95 23.46
C LYS A 53 7.99 -9.07 22.49
N THR A 54 6.94 -9.81 22.10
CA THR A 54 7.06 -10.86 21.08
C THR A 54 6.81 -10.30 19.67
N PRO A 55 7.21 -11.03 18.62
CA PRO A 55 6.88 -10.65 17.24
C PRO A 55 5.37 -10.51 16.99
N GLU A 56 4.53 -11.33 17.61
CA GLU A 56 3.07 -11.28 17.48
C GLU A 56 2.46 -10.03 18.12
N GLU A 57 3.07 -9.51 19.20
CA GLU A 57 2.61 -8.29 19.86
C GLU A 57 2.97 -7.03 19.06
N LEU A 58 4.18 -6.99 18.51
CA LEU A 58 4.72 -5.85 17.75
C LEU A 58 5.40 -6.32 16.45
N PRO A 59 4.63 -6.73 15.44
CA PRO A 59 5.18 -7.33 14.23
C PRO A 59 5.98 -6.36 13.35
N SER A 60 5.63 -5.09 13.30
CA SER A 60 6.13 -4.21 12.23
C SER A 60 6.81 -2.95 12.74
N PRO A 61 7.94 -2.54 12.13
CA PRO A 61 8.50 -1.21 12.31
C PRO A 61 7.56 -0.16 11.69
N ARG A 62 7.55 1.05 12.26
CA ARG A 62 6.66 2.13 11.85
C ARG A 62 7.39 3.37 11.35
N ASN A 63 8.19 3.95 12.21
CA ASN A 63 8.93 5.17 11.94
C ASN A 63 10.03 5.39 12.99
N ILE A 64 11.00 6.23 12.65
CA ILE A 64 11.95 6.77 13.63
C ILE A 64 11.28 7.91 14.37
N GLN A 65 11.35 7.90 15.70
CA GLN A 65 10.83 8.94 16.57
C GLN A 65 11.79 10.12 16.66
N SER A 66 11.37 11.23 17.27
CA SER A 66 12.18 12.45 17.40
C SER A 66 13.46 12.25 18.24
N ASP A 67 13.48 11.25 19.11
CA ASP A 67 14.64 10.86 19.91
C ASP A 67 15.58 9.87 19.20
N GLY A 68 15.29 9.52 17.94
CA GLY A 68 16.06 8.57 17.14
C GLY A 68 15.68 7.11 17.37
N SER A 69 14.76 6.79 18.28
CA SER A 69 14.33 5.41 18.54
C SER A 69 13.38 4.89 17.45
N LEU A 70 13.44 3.59 17.16
CA LEU A 70 12.53 2.93 16.24
C LEU A 70 11.21 2.62 16.99
N ARG A 71 10.10 3.11 16.45
CA ARG A 71 8.76 2.74 16.91
C ARG A 71 8.29 1.47 16.20
N LEU A 72 7.83 0.51 16.99
CA LEU A 72 7.13 -0.68 16.48
C LEU A 72 5.62 -0.55 16.71
N VAL A 73 4.84 -1.24 15.90
CA VAL A 73 3.37 -1.23 15.96
C VAL A 73 2.77 -2.62 15.93
N ARG A 74 1.53 -2.70 16.40
CA ARG A 74 0.70 -3.91 16.34
C ARG A 74 0.25 -4.21 14.92
N ALA A 75 -0.15 -5.44 14.65
CA ALA A 75 -0.66 -5.85 13.34
C ALA A 75 -1.81 -4.98 12.82
N LYS A 76 -2.65 -4.43 13.70
CA LYS A 76 -3.79 -3.56 13.33
C LYS A 76 -3.40 -2.12 12.93
N ASP A 77 -2.13 -1.76 12.93
CA ASP A 77 -1.69 -0.49 12.34
C ASP A 77 -1.77 -0.59 10.81
N TRP A 78 -2.31 0.44 10.17
CA TRP A 78 -2.56 0.45 8.72
C TRP A 78 -1.31 0.18 7.86
N CYS A 79 -0.13 0.51 8.36
CA CYS A 79 1.14 0.33 7.65
C CYS A 79 1.79 -1.06 7.87
N SER A 80 1.19 -1.94 8.68
CA SER A 80 1.82 -3.19 9.10
C SER A 80 2.20 -4.14 7.95
N GLY A 81 1.50 -4.05 6.82
CA GLY A 81 1.75 -4.89 5.65
C GLY A 81 2.89 -4.42 4.75
N PHE A 82 3.37 -3.18 4.89
CA PHE A 82 4.41 -2.65 3.99
C PHE A 82 5.77 -3.28 4.25
N PHE A 83 6.18 -3.43 5.49
CA PHE A 83 7.46 -4.03 5.81
C PHE A 83 7.61 -5.46 5.26
N PRO A 84 6.69 -6.40 5.49
CA PRO A 84 6.75 -7.69 4.80
C PRO A 84 6.66 -7.57 3.27
N GLY A 85 5.93 -6.58 2.74
CA GLY A 85 5.88 -6.30 1.30
C GLY A 85 7.24 -5.94 0.71
N GLU A 86 8.02 -5.09 1.40
CA GLU A 86 9.39 -4.74 1.00
C GLU A 86 10.32 -5.95 1.01
N LEU A 87 10.18 -6.85 1.99
CA LEU A 87 10.97 -8.08 2.05
C LEU A 87 10.64 -9.03 0.89
N TRP A 88 9.37 -9.09 0.47
CA TRP A 88 8.95 -9.82 -0.73
C TRP A 88 9.55 -9.24 -2.02
N TYR A 89 9.63 -7.91 -2.15
CA TYR A 89 10.31 -7.27 -3.30
C TYR A 89 11.81 -7.55 -3.30
N MET A 90 12.45 -7.59 -2.13
CA MET A 90 13.86 -8.01 -2.04
C MET A 90 14.05 -9.44 -2.53
N TYR A 91 13.17 -10.36 -2.12
CA TYR A 91 13.20 -11.74 -2.64
C TYR A 91 12.93 -11.78 -4.15
N GLU A 92 11.97 -11.03 -4.65
CA GLU A 92 11.68 -10.97 -6.08
C GLU A 92 12.89 -10.56 -6.90
N TYR A 93 13.62 -9.57 -6.44
CA TYR A 93 14.80 -9.04 -7.15
C TYR A 93 16.03 -9.95 -7.00
N THR A 94 16.35 -10.35 -5.75
CA THR A 94 17.62 -11.04 -5.45
C THR A 94 17.55 -12.55 -5.64
N LYS A 95 16.35 -13.14 -5.52
CA LYS A 95 16.12 -14.59 -5.40
C LYS A 95 16.84 -15.26 -4.22
N ASP A 96 17.26 -14.46 -3.23
CA ASP A 96 17.92 -14.96 -2.03
C ASP A 96 16.89 -15.50 -1.02
N ASP A 97 17.03 -16.78 -0.65
CA ASP A 97 16.19 -17.46 0.35
C ASP A 97 16.19 -16.77 1.72
N PHE A 98 17.19 -15.98 2.04
CA PHE A 98 17.20 -15.17 3.25
C PHE A 98 15.99 -14.22 3.26
N TRP A 99 15.78 -13.48 2.18
CA TRP A 99 14.67 -12.54 2.06
C TRP A 99 13.33 -13.26 2.04
N LYS A 100 13.22 -14.39 1.34
CA LYS A 100 12.02 -15.23 1.35
C LYS A 100 11.60 -15.60 2.77
N LYS A 101 12.51 -16.19 3.55
CA LYS A 101 12.23 -16.61 4.93
C LYS A 101 11.83 -15.46 5.82
N LYS A 102 12.45 -14.27 5.65
CA LYS A 102 12.09 -13.07 6.41
C LYS A 102 10.72 -12.54 6.01
N ALA A 103 10.42 -12.53 4.72
CA ALA A 103 9.12 -12.12 4.19
C ALA A 103 7.99 -13.04 4.66
N GLU A 104 8.17 -14.36 4.56
CA GLU A 104 7.23 -15.35 5.06
C GLU A 104 6.93 -15.15 6.54
N PHE A 105 7.99 -15.09 7.38
CA PHE A 105 7.85 -14.90 8.82
C PHE A 105 7.06 -13.61 9.15
N GLN A 106 7.43 -12.47 8.57
CA GLN A 106 6.76 -11.20 8.85
C GLN A 106 5.33 -11.16 8.31
N THR A 107 5.07 -11.82 7.18
CA THR A 107 3.73 -11.93 6.59
C THR A 107 2.81 -12.75 7.50
N GLU A 108 3.26 -13.88 8.01
CA GLU A 108 2.45 -14.78 8.83
C GLU A 108 2.01 -14.15 10.17
N LEU A 109 2.78 -13.20 10.71
CA LEU A 109 2.37 -12.42 11.89
C LEU A 109 1.10 -11.58 11.67
N LEU A 110 0.72 -11.35 10.42
CA LEU A 110 -0.47 -10.59 10.05
C LEU A 110 -1.71 -11.46 9.77
N GLU A 111 -1.61 -12.79 9.87
CA GLU A 111 -2.74 -13.70 9.61
C GLU A 111 -4.03 -13.34 10.36
N PRO A 112 -4.00 -12.94 11.65
CA PRO A 112 -5.21 -12.58 12.38
C PRO A 112 -6.03 -11.44 11.75
N LEU A 113 -5.42 -10.64 10.86
CA LEU A 113 -6.10 -9.53 10.18
C LEU A 113 -7.13 -10.00 9.14
N LYS A 114 -7.09 -11.26 8.69
CA LYS A 114 -8.06 -11.81 7.73
C LYS A 114 -9.52 -11.68 8.19
N SER A 115 -9.75 -11.69 9.51
CA SER A 115 -11.08 -11.52 10.12
C SER A 115 -11.32 -10.12 10.70
N TYR A 116 -10.35 -9.19 10.58
CA TYR A 116 -10.47 -7.85 11.14
C TYR A 116 -11.35 -6.96 10.27
N LYS A 117 -12.33 -6.30 10.91
CA LYS A 117 -13.34 -5.47 10.23
C LYS A 117 -13.36 -4.02 10.69
N GLY A 118 -12.33 -3.57 11.42
CA GLY A 118 -12.31 -2.23 12.05
C GLY A 118 -11.76 -1.12 11.17
N THR A 119 -11.27 -1.41 9.97
CA THR A 119 -10.68 -0.45 9.05
C THR A 119 -10.85 -0.84 7.59
N HIS A 120 -10.71 0.11 6.67
CA HIS A 120 -10.62 -0.15 5.24
C HIS A 120 -9.20 -0.57 4.78
N ASP A 121 -8.18 -0.41 5.63
CA ASP A 121 -6.76 -0.56 5.28
C ASP A 121 -6.31 -2.01 5.06
N LEU A 122 -7.24 -2.96 4.98
CA LEU A 122 -6.92 -4.37 4.79
C LEU A 122 -6.17 -4.66 3.49
N GLY A 123 -6.34 -3.82 2.47
CA GLY A 123 -5.50 -3.87 1.27
C GLY A 123 -4.04 -3.54 1.58
N PHE A 124 -3.77 -2.48 2.33
CA PHE A 124 -2.42 -2.13 2.77
C PHE A 124 -1.80 -3.20 3.67
N MET A 125 -2.60 -3.77 4.58
CA MET A 125 -2.12 -4.77 5.53
C MET A 125 -1.90 -6.13 4.90
N LEU A 126 -2.91 -6.66 4.19
CA LEU A 126 -2.91 -8.04 3.67
C LEU A 126 -2.44 -8.13 2.22
N TYR A 127 -2.83 -7.20 1.34
CA TYR A 127 -2.49 -7.33 -0.06
C TYR A 127 -1.03 -6.94 -0.34
N CYS A 128 -0.49 -5.99 0.42
CA CYS A 128 0.96 -5.69 0.37
C CYS A 128 1.82 -6.83 0.92
N SER A 129 1.34 -7.61 1.90
CA SER A 129 2.07 -8.72 2.52
C SER A 129 1.74 -10.08 1.86
N TYR A 130 0.61 -10.66 2.23
CA TYR A 130 0.11 -11.93 1.67
C TYR A 130 -0.09 -11.89 0.15
N GLY A 131 -0.50 -10.74 -0.41
CA GLY A 131 -0.69 -10.58 -1.84
C GLY A 131 0.61 -10.74 -2.62
N ASN A 132 1.70 -10.11 -2.17
CA ASN A 132 3.02 -10.31 -2.75
C ASN A 132 3.52 -11.75 -2.56
N GLY A 133 3.34 -12.31 -1.37
CA GLY A 133 3.69 -13.70 -1.09
C GLY A 133 2.92 -14.67 -2.00
N TYR A 134 1.61 -14.48 -2.16
CA TYR A 134 0.81 -15.30 -3.07
C TYR A 134 1.25 -15.16 -4.53
N ARG A 135 1.56 -13.96 -4.97
CA ARG A 135 2.04 -13.71 -6.34
C ARG A 135 3.30 -14.51 -6.67
N MET A 136 4.20 -14.68 -5.69
CA MET A 136 5.48 -15.37 -5.88
C MET A 136 5.42 -16.87 -5.62
N GLU A 137 4.67 -17.30 -4.61
CA GLU A 137 4.69 -18.68 -4.12
C GLU A 137 3.45 -19.50 -4.52
N GLN A 138 2.38 -18.84 -5.00
CA GLN A 138 1.10 -19.48 -5.38
C GLN A 138 0.52 -20.36 -4.27
N SER A 139 0.77 -20.00 -3.00
CA SER A 139 0.34 -20.75 -1.81
C SER A 139 -1.17 -20.71 -1.61
N ASP A 140 -1.82 -21.87 -1.54
CA ASP A 140 -3.25 -21.98 -1.22
C ASP A 140 -3.58 -21.41 0.16
N LYS A 141 -2.68 -21.56 1.14
CA LYS A 141 -2.81 -20.93 2.46
C LYS A 141 -2.93 -19.41 2.34
N TYR A 142 -2.05 -18.79 1.55
CA TYR A 142 -2.05 -17.34 1.34
C TYR A 142 -3.32 -16.90 0.59
N LYS A 143 -3.73 -17.66 -0.42
CA LYS A 143 -4.98 -17.40 -1.13
C LYS A 143 -6.19 -17.41 -0.21
N GLN A 144 -6.29 -18.35 0.72
CA GLN A 144 -7.38 -18.41 1.69
C GLN A 144 -7.38 -17.20 2.62
N VAL A 145 -6.23 -16.84 3.20
CA VAL A 145 -6.09 -15.64 4.06
C VAL A 145 -6.55 -14.39 3.31
N LEU A 146 -6.15 -14.24 2.06
CA LEU A 146 -6.55 -13.11 1.23
C LEU A 146 -8.04 -13.10 0.94
N LEU A 147 -8.65 -14.23 0.60
CA LEU A 147 -10.11 -14.27 0.34
C LEU A 147 -10.93 -13.98 1.60
N GLU A 148 -10.51 -14.47 2.76
CA GLU A 148 -11.14 -14.12 4.05
C GLU A 148 -10.97 -12.62 4.35
N GLY A 149 -9.79 -12.05 4.12
CA GLY A 149 -9.51 -10.63 4.29
C GLY A 149 -10.32 -9.75 3.33
N ALA A 150 -10.48 -10.18 2.07
CA ALA A 150 -11.33 -9.48 1.10
C ALA A 150 -12.80 -9.48 1.52
N ASN A 151 -13.32 -10.58 2.08
CA ASN A 151 -14.65 -10.62 2.68
C ASN A 151 -14.77 -9.66 3.88
N SER A 152 -13.73 -9.57 4.70
CA SER A 152 -13.70 -8.63 5.83
C SER A 152 -13.72 -7.17 5.35
N LEU A 153 -12.98 -6.83 4.31
CA LEU A 153 -13.03 -5.51 3.68
C LEU A 153 -14.40 -5.24 3.05
N ALA A 154 -14.92 -6.17 2.26
CA ALA A 154 -16.23 -6.07 1.61
C ALA A 154 -17.38 -5.88 2.61
N SER A 155 -17.28 -6.47 3.81
CA SER A 155 -18.29 -6.32 4.86
C SER A 155 -18.46 -4.89 5.38
N ARG A 156 -17.52 -3.99 5.08
CA ARG A 156 -17.59 -2.56 5.41
C ARG A 156 -18.32 -1.72 4.37
N PHE A 157 -18.76 -2.34 3.29
CA PHE A 157 -19.54 -1.67 2.24
C PHE A 157 -20.99 -1.46 2.68
N ASN A 158 -21.49 -0.24 2.49
CA ASN A 158 -22.89 0.07 2.68
C ASN A 158 -23.53 0.34 1.31
N PRO A 159 -24.53 -0.45 0.88
CA PRO A 159 -25.14 -0.30 -0.44
C PRO A 159 -25.96 1.00 -0.61
N VAL A 160 -26.45 1.61 0.49
CA VAL A 160 -27.15 2.91 0.45
C VAL A 160 -26.16 4.04 0.17
N VAL A 161 -24.99 4.00 0.85
CA VAL A 161 -23.89 4.97 0.64
C VAL A 161 -23.14 4.68 -0.65
N GLY A 162 -23.01 3.40 -1.02
CA GLY A 162 -22.24 2.95 -2.17
C GLY A 162 -20.72 3.04 -1.96
N CYS A 163 -20.27 3.03 -0.70
CA CYS A 163 -18.84 3.10 -0.35
C CYS A 163 -18.50 2.14 0.78
N ILE A 164 -17.21 1.84 0.91
CA ILE A 164 -16.60 1.13 2.03
C ILE A 164 -16.27 2.16 3.13
N ARG A 165 -16.72 1.93 4.36
CA ARG A 165 -16.45 2.79 5.51
C ARG A 165 -14.98 2.72 5.92
N SER A 166 -14.36 3.88 6.18
CA SER A 166 -12.93 3.93 6.49
C SER A 166 -12.61 3.53 7.92
N TRP A 167 -13.28 4.11 8.93
CA TRP A 167 -13.07 3.81 10.35
C TRP A 167 -14.35 3.91 11.16
N ASP A 168 -14.31 3.48 12.43
CA ASP A 168 -15.48 3.39 13.31
C ASP A 168 -15.35 4.27 14.57
N HIS A 169 -14.26 5.04 14.71
CA HIS A 169 -14.06 5.94 15.84
C HIS A 169 -14.62 7.35 15.56
N ASN A 170 -14.70 8.19 16.60
CA ASN A 170 -15.22 9.56 16.56
C ASN A 170 -16.64 9.63 15.98
N GLY A 171 -17.54 8.77 16.47
CA GLY A 171 -18.93 8.71 16.02
C GLY A 171 -19.77 9.94 16.34
N ASP A 172 -19.28 10.83 17.21
CA ASP A 172 -19.80 12.16 17.47
C ASP A 172 -19.59 13.14 16.30
N ILE A 173 -18.52 12.94 15.52
CA ILE A 173 -18.18 13.76 14.35
C ILE A 173 -18.63 13.07 13.05
N TRP A 174 -18.37 11.77 12.93
CA TRP A 174 -18.52 10.99 11.72
C TRP A 174 -19.65 9.97 11.81
N GLN A 175 -20.60 10.04 10.90
CA GLN A 175 -21.59 8.98 10.76
C GLN A 175 -21.08 7.83 9.88
N TYR A 176 -20.53 8.17 8.71
CA TYR A 176 -19.98 7.20 7.75
C TYR A 176 -18.81 7.81 6.98
N PRO A 177 -17.62 7.86 7.58
CA PRO A 177 -16.46 8.48 6.94
C PRO A 177 -15.89 7.60 5.84
N VAL A 178 -15.58 8.23 4.71
CA VAL A 178 -14.90 7.63 3.55
C VAL A 178 -13.75 8.53 3.15
N ILE A 179 -12.52 8.05 3.31
CA ILE A 179 -11.29 8.77 2.98
C ILE A 179 -10.82 8.36 1.58
N ILE A 180 -10.21 9.30 0.87
CA ILE A 180 -9.84 9.16 -0.55
C ILE A 180 -8.87 7.99 -0.80
N ASP A 181 -7.97 7.70 0.13
CA ASP A 181 -6.98 6.62 0.01
C ASP A 181 -7.59 5.21 0.04
N ASN A 182 -8.88 5.08 0.43
CA ASN A 182 -9.60 3.82 0.30
C ASN A 182 -9.56 3.27 -1.14
N MET A 183 -9.41 4.16 -2.14
CA MET A 183 -9.21 3.78 -3.53
C MET A 183 -8.03 2.81 -3.74
N MET A 184 -6.97 2.95 -2.95
CA MET A 184 -5.79 2.09 -3.03
C MET A 184 -6.07 0.66 -2.51
N ASN A 185 -7.08 0.49 -1.65
CA ASN A 185 -7.49 -0.82 -1.14
C ASN A 185 -8.40 -1.60 -2.10
N LEU A 186 -8.92 -0.96 -3.16
CA LEU A 186 -9.82 -1.61 -4.12
C LEU A 186 -9.12 -2.64 -5.00
N GLU A 187 -7.81 -2.51 -5.23
CA GLU A 187 -7.02 -3.50 -5.95
C GLU A 187 -7.16 -4.89 -5.33
N PHE A 188 -7.20 -4.95 -4.00
CA PHE A 188 -7.43 -6.18 -3.26
C PHE A 188 -8.78 -6.84 -3.62
N LEU A 189 -9.84 -6.07 -3.79
CA LEU A 189 -11.16 -6.58 -4.20
C LEU A 189 -11.18 -7.02 -5.67
N PHE A 190 -10.48 -6.32 -6.56
CA PHE A 190 -10.33 -6.76 -7.94
C PHE A 190 -9.56 -8.09 -8.04
N TRP A 191 -8.51 -8.25 -7.25
CA TRP A 191 -7.80 -9.52 -7.14
C TRP A 191 -8.74 -10.63 -6.61
N ALA A 192 -9.51 -10.35 -5.55
CA ALA A 192 -10.45 -11.32 -4.96
C ALA A 192 -11.49 -11.79 -5.98
N THR A 193 -12.00 -10.87 -6.83
CA THR A 193 -12.88 -11.23 -7.95
C THR A 193 -12.23 -12.26 -8.88
N LYS A 194 -11.00 -12.01 -9.30
CA LYS A 194 -10.28 -12.92 -10.21
C LYS A 194 -9.97 -14.26 -9.56
N ALA A 195 -9.61 -14.24 -8.28
CA ALA A 195 -9.20 -15.43 -7.54
C ALA A 195 -10.38 -16.36 -7.17
N SER A 196 -11.58 -15.80 -6.92
CA SER A 196 -12.77 -16.54 -6.50
C SER A 196 -13.82 -16.73 -7.58
N GLY A 197 -13.85 -15.86 -8.60
CA GLY A 197 -14.94 -15.78 -9.57
C GLY A 197 -16.16 -15.01 -9.05
N ASP A 198 -16.16 -14.53 -7.80
CA ASP A 198 -17.28 -13.78 -7.23
C ASP A 198 -17.24 -12.31 -7.68
N SER A 199 -18.23 -11.93 -8.49
CA SER A 199 -18.37 -10.56 -9.00
C SER A 199 -18.82 -9.54 -7.96
N THR A 200 -19.18 -9.96 -6.76
CA THR A 200 -19.58 -9.06 -5.66
C THR A 200 -18.46 -8.11 -5.29
N PHE A 201 -17.23 -8.61 -5.21
CA PHE A 201 -16.06 -7.77 -4.93
C PHE A 201 -15.83 -6.71 -6.00
N TYR A 202 -15.95 -7.08 -7.28
CA TYR A 202 -15.87 -6.14 -8.41
C TYR A 202 -16.92 -5.04 -8.31
N LYS A 203 -18.18 -5.42 -8.07
CA LYS A 203 -19.29 -4.46 -7.97
C LYS A 203 -19.07 -3.47 -6.83
N ILE A 204 -18.63 -3.95 -5.66
CA ILE A 204 -18.28 -3.09 -4.52
C ILE A 204 -17.17 -2.09 -4.90
N ALA A 205 -16.08 -2.60 -5.49
CA ALA A 205 -14.95 -1.76 -5.88
C ALA A 205 -15.32 -0.68 -6.88
N VAL A 206 -16.04 -1.04 -7.95
CA VAL A 206 -16.47 -0.09 -8.99
C VAL A 206 -17.45 0.93 -8.42
N THR A 207 -18.46 0.50 -7.64
CA THR A 207 -19.43 1.42 -7.02
C THR A 207 -18.74 2.41 -6.09
N HIS A 208 -17.78 1.94 -5.29
CA HIS A 208 -16.98 2.83 -4.44
C HIS A 208 -16.17 3.84 -5.26
N ALA A 209 -15.50 3.39 -6.33
CA ALA A 209 -14.72 4.26 -7.20
C ALA A 209 -15.56 5.33 -7.88
N ASP A 210 -16.73 4.97 -8.41
CA ASP A 210 -17.67 5.90 -9.05
C ASP A 210 -18.17 6.98 -8.06
N ASN A 211 -18.51 6.59 -6.83
CA ASN A 211 -18.90 7.52 -5.78
C ASN A 211 -17.73 8.42 -5.34
N THR A 212 -16.53 7.89 -5.29
CA THR A 212 -15.32 8.69 -5.01
C THR A 212 -15.08 9.71 -6.11
N MET A 213 -15.15 9.32 -7.37
CA MET A 213 -15.04 10.24 -8.50
C MET A 213 -16.08 11.37 -8.42
N LYS A 214 -17.31 11.04 -8.10
CA LYS A 214 -18.42 12.00 -8.01
C LYS A 214 -18.28 12.98 -6.84
N ASN A 215 -17.81 12.52 -5.68
CA ASN A 215 -17.96 13.28 -4.43
C ASN A 215 -16.64 13.84 -3.89
N ASN A 216 -15.49 13.17 -4.12
CA ASN A 216 -14.21 13.55 -3.54
C ASN A 216 -13.46 14.62 -4.36
N PHE A 217 -13.76 14.77 -5.65
CA PHE A 217 -13.04 15.74 -6.49
C PHE A 217 -13.76 17.09 -6.55
N ARG A 218 -12.96 18.16 -6.55
CA ARG A 218 -13.40 19.53 -6.83
C ARG A 218 -13.35 19.79 -8.34
N LYS A 219 -13.85 20.96 -8.76
CA LYS A 219 -13.85 21.38 -10.18
C LYS A 219 -12.44 21.56 -10.75
N ASP A 220 -11.45 21.83 -9.91
CA ASP A 220 -10.03 21.97 -10.24
C ASP A 220 -9.26 20.66 -10.17
N TYR A 221 -9.96 19.53 -9.98
CA TYR A 221 -9.43 18.18 -9.82
C TYR A 221 -8.66 17.91 -8.53
N SER A 222 -8.59 18.85 -7.60
CA SER A 222 -8.11 18.56 -6.25
C SER A 222 -9.13 17.69 -5.50
N SER A 223 -8.69 16.93 -4.50
CA SER A 223 -9.59 16.03 -3.75
C SER A 223 -9.89 16.53 -2.35
N TYR A 224 -11.09 16.25 -1.86
CA TYR A 224 -11.36 16.25 -0.43
C TYR A 224 -10.77 14.99 0.20
N HIS A 225 -10.19 15.14 1.39
CA HIS A 225 -9.59 14.01 2.09
C HIS A 225 -10.65 13.03 2.59
N VAL A 226 -11.68 13.53 3.28
CA VAL A 226 -12.76 12.74 3.88
C VAL A 226 -14.11 13.24 3.42
N ILE A 227 -14.98 12.32 3.03
CA ILE A 227 -16.41 12.57 2.83
C ILE A 227 -17.17 11.81 3.92
N ASP A 228 -18.06 12.51 4.64
CA ASP A 228 -18.99 11.88 5.57
C ASP A 228 -20.36 11.73 4.91
N TYR A 229 -20.96 10.56 5.04
CA TYR A 229 -22.24 10.22 4.40
C TYR A 229 -23.31 9.93 5.44
N ASP A 230 -24.55 10.22 5.06
CA ASP A 230 -25.76 9.77 5.74
C ASP A 230 -26.07 8.32 5.36
N THR A 231 -26.17 7.44 6.35
CA THR A 231 -26.37 5.99 6.12
C THR A 231 -27.79 5.60 5.73
N ILE A 232 -28.76 6.52 5.87
CA ILE A 232 -30.18 6.31 5.53
C ILE A 232 -30.44 6.76 4.10
N THR A 233 -29.94 7.92 3.73
CA THR A 233 -30.20 8.55 2.42
C THR A 233 -29.09 8.37 1.39
N GLY A 234 -27.88 8.00 1.82
CA GLY A 234 -26.68 7.94 0.98
C GLY A 234 -26.10 9.31 0.60
N ASN A 235 -26.69 10.40 1.09
CA ASN A 235 -26.25 11.75 0.75
C ASN A 235 -24.97 12.15 1.49
N VAL A 236 -24.18 13.01 0.85
CA VAL A 236 -23.03 13.64 1.50
C VAL A 236 -23.50 14.59 2.59
N ARG A 237 -23.03 14.37 3.82
CA ARG A 237 -23.24 15.26 4.98
C ARG A 237 -22.19 16.35 5.04
N ASN A 238 -20.93 15.97 4.82
CA ASN A 238 -19.80 16.88 4.94
C ASN A 238 -18.62 16.45 4.07
N LYS A 239 -17.76 17.41 3.71
CA LYS A 239 -16.51 17.22 2.97
C LYS A 239 -15.37 17.92 3.71
N HIS A 240 -14.34 17.18 4.05
CA HIS A 240 -13.33 17.65 5.00
C HIS A 240 -11.90 17.35 4.56
N THR A 241 -10.98 18.15 5.11
CA THR A 241 -9.60 17.76 5.38
C THR A 241 -9.49 17.36 6.86
N HIS A 242 -9.11 16.13 7.15
CA HIS A 242 -9.05 15.61 8.52
C HIS A 242 -7.61 15.48 9.05
N GLN A 243 -6.66 15.19 8.18
CA GLN A 243 -5.24 15.04 8.53
C GLN A 243 -4.42 16.13 7.82
N GLY A 244 -3.60 16.83 8.60
CA GLY A 244 -2.71 17.87 8.08
C GLY A 244 -3.36 19.22 7.84
N TYR A 245 -2.52 20.24 7.67
CA TYR A 245 -2.94 21.65 7.47
C TYR A 245 -3.32 21.97 6.05
N CYS A 246 -2.67 21.37 5.15
CA CYS A 246 -2.82 21.59 3.75
C CYS A 246 -2.59 20.26 3.10
N LEU A 247 -3.65 19.66 2.88
CA LEU A 247 -3.61 18.82 1.74
C LEU A 247 -3.81 19.79 0.59
N LEU A 248 -2.70 20.32 0.11
CA LEU A 248 -2.64 21.16 -1.11
C LEU A 248 -3.43 20.52 -2.24
N TYR A 249 -3.70 19.33 -2.02
CA TYR A 249 -4.29 18.41 -2.95
C TYR A 249 -5.65 17.94 -2.49
N THR A 250 -6.14 18.48 -1.40
CA THR A 250 -7.45 18.14 -0.84
C THR A 250 -8.33 19.37 -0.71
#